data_370010e0bee561e19c11adef31cc7328
#
_entry.id   370010e0bee561e19c11adef31cc7328
#
_cell.length_a   1.000
_cell.length_b   1.000
_cell.length_c   1.000
_cell.angle_alpha   90.00
_cell.angle_beta   90.00
_cell.angle_gamma   90.00
#
_symmetry.space_group_name_H-M   'P 1'
#
loop_
_entity.id
_entity.type
_entity.pdbx_description
1 polymer ?
#
loop_
_entity_poly.entity_id
_entity_poly.type
_entity_poly.pdbx_seq_one_letter_code
_entity_poly.pdbx_strand_id
1 'polypeptide(L)'
;GMSVMEVSHRSKEYEALHNEAQERFRRLAGMGSEWKVLFLTGGASSQFFMLPMNYLAEGRKASYLVTGSWSKAALKEARRFGACAEISSENPGGGFTRILKTSELDIPSDSTYVHLTSNNTIFGTQWKTWPDTRGVPLVCDMSSDIFSRPFPAGDFSLIYAGAQKNMAPAGLTLVIIRRDL
;
A
#
# COMPACT_ATOMS: atom_id res chain seq x y z
N GLY A 1 -13.93 -10.67 31.53
CA GLY A 1 -12.60 -10.76 30.96
C GLY A 1 -12.04 -9.37 30.81
N MET A 2 -10.72 -9.20 30.82
CA MET A 2 -10.06 -7.92 30.55
C MET A 2 -10.10 -7.61 29.04
N SER A 3 -10.25 -6.34 28.68
CA SER A 3 -10.03 -5.87 27.32
C SER A 3 -8.53 -5.95 26.99
N VAL A 4 -8.21 -6.16 25.70
CA VAL A 4 -6.82 -6.10 25.22
C VAL A 4 -6.17 -4.73 25.50
N MET A 5 -6.98 -3.67 25.64
CA MET A 5 -6.50 -2.33 25.99
C MET A 5 -6.03 -2.21 27.44
N GLU A 6 -6.44 -3.12 28.31
CA GLU A 6 -6.05 -3.17 29.72
C GLU A 6 -4.84 -4.07 29.96
N VAL A 7 -4.43 -4.83 28.94
CA VAL A 7 -3.28 -5.75 29.00
C VAL A 7 -2.00 -5.01 28.62
N SER A 8 -0.95 -5.18 29.44
CA SER A 8 0.35 -4.57 29.12
C SER A 8 0.88 -5.10 27.78
N HIS A 9 1.34 -4.22 26.92
CA HIS A 9 1.99 -4.58 25.65
C HIS A 9 3.29 -5.39 25.83
N ARG A 10 3.80 -5.49 27.06
CA ARG A 10 4.99 -6.30 27.42
C ARG A 10 4.62 -7.65 28.03
N SER A 11 3.33 -7.95 28.18
CA SER A 11 2.90 -9.22 28.73
C SER A 11 2.94 -10.34 27.69
N LYS A 12 3.08 -11.57 28.16
CA LYS A 12 3.06 -12.77 27.30
C LYS A 12 1.73 -12.95 26.60
N GLU A 13 0.63 -12.55 27.23
CA GLU A 13 -0.71 -12.59 26.67
C GLU A 13 -0.83 -11.65 25.48
N TYR A 14 -0.31 -10.43 25.59
CA TYR A 14 -0.30 -9.48 24.48
C TYR A 14 0.62 -9.95 23.36
N GLU A 15 1.80 -10.46 23.67
CA GLU A 15 2.74 -11.01 22.68
C GLU A 15 2.11 -12.14 21.90
N ALA A 16 1.43 -13.06 22.57
CA ALA A 16 0.71 -14.17 21.91
C ALA A 16 -0.38 -13.66 20.97
N LEU A 17 -1.19 -12.70 21.41
CA LEU A 17 -2.24 -12.08 20.61
C LEU A 17 -1.66 -11.36 19.38
N HIS A 18 -0.58 -10.60 19.57
CA HIS A 18 0.09 -9.86 18.50
C HIS A 18 0.65 -10.82 17.43
N ASN A 19 1.33 -11.88 17.87
CA ASN A 19 1.90 -12.89 16.96
C ASN A 19 0.81 -13.64 16.21
N GLU A 20 -0.29 -14.01 16.88
CA GLU A 20 -1.45 -14.63 16.25
C GLU A 20 -2.08 -13.71 15.19
N ALA A 21 -2.23 -12.42 15.49
CA ALA A 21 -2.76 -11.46 14.54
C ALA A 21 -1.89 -11.36 13.29
N GLN A 22 -0.56 -11.25 13.43
CA GLN A 22 0.37 -11.23 12.29
C GLN A 22 0.25 -12.49 11.44
N GLU A 23 0.17 -13.67 12.08
CA GLU A 23 0.06 -14.95 11.40
C GLU A 23 -1.27 -15.08 10.63
N ARG A 24 -2.37 -14.62 11.22
CA ARG A 24 -3.67 -14.58 10.56
C ARG A 24 -3.65 -13.71 9.30
N PHE A 25 -2.99 -12.54 9.35
CA PHE A 25 -2.84 -11.68 8.17
C PHE A 25 -1.99 -12.32 7.09
N ARG A 26 -0.85 -12.94 7.44
CA ARG A 26 -0.04 -13.70 6.46
C ARG A 26 -0.85 -14.79 5.78
N ARG A 27 -1.58 -15.57 6.57
CA ARG A 27 -2.43 -16.66 6.04
C ARG A 27 -3.56 -16.17 5.14
N LEU A 28 -4.24 -15.08 5.51
CA LEU A 28 -5.29 -14.47 4.70
C LEU A 28 -4.76 -13.95 3.36
N ALA A 29 -3.55 -13.42 3.35
CA ALA A 29 -2.89 -12.91 2.17
C ALA A 29 -2.14 -13.97 1.35
N GLY A 30 -2.08 -15.22 1.83
CA GLY A 30 -1.31 -16.30 1.19
C GLY A 30 0.20 -16.07 1.23
N MET A 31 0.70 -15.39 2.27
CA MET A 31 2.10 -14.99 2.43
C MET A 31 2.85 -15.90 3.40
N GLY A 32 4.11 -16.20 3.10
CA GLY A 32 5.01 -16.96 3.97
C GLY A 32 5.82 -16.09 4.94
N SER A 33 6.87 -16.69 5.49
CA SER A 33 7.75 -16.03 6.49
C SER A 33 8.65 -14.94 5.91
N GLU A 34 8.77 -14.85 4.61
CA GLU A 34 9.47 -13.79 3.88
C GLU A 34 8.78 -12.43 4.01
N TRP A 35 7.56 -12.40 4.55
CA TRP A 35 6.80 -11.20 4.80
C TRP A 35 6.79 -10.78 6.27
N LYS A 36 6.91 -9.49 6.51
CA LYS A 36 6.64 -8.84 7.81
C LYS A 36 5.27 -8.20 7.78
N VAL A 37 4.54 -8.36 8.88
CA VAL A 37 3.27 -7.66 9.13
C VAL A 37 3.48 -6.68 10.25
N LEU A 38 3.20 -5.41 10.01
CA LEU A 38 3.35 -4.33 10.98
C LEU A 38 1.98 -3.70 11.25
N PHE A 39 1.73 -3.40 12.51
CA PHE A 39 0.56 -2.66 12.97
C PHE A 39 1.03 -1.29 13.44
N LEU A 40 0.64 -0.25 12.69
CA LEU A 40 1.08 1.13 12.90
C LEU A 40 -0.10 2.03 13.22
N THR A 41 0.19 3.21 13.73
CA THR A 41 -0.76 4.31 13.89
C THR A 41 -0.68 5.28 12.71
N GLY A 42 -1.52 6.32 12.67
CA GLY A 42 -1.42 7.43 11.72
C GLY A 42 -2.23 7.29 10.44
N GLY A 43 -2.86 6.14 10.21
CA GLY A 43 -3.68 5.90 9.01
C GLY A 43 -2.86 5.73 7.73
N ALA A 44 -3.54 5.42 6.62
CA ALA A 44 -2.91 5.27 5.31
C ALA A 44 -2.22 6.56 4.82
N SER A 45 -2.72 7.72 5.21
CA SER A 45 -2.11 9.01 4.84
C SER A 45 -0.69 9.17 5.37
N SER A 46 -0.37 8.56 6.52
CA SER A 46 1.01 8.52 7.01
C SER A 46 1.93 7.71 6.10
N GLN A 47 1.42 6.68 5.44
CA GLN A 47 2.19 5.88 4.50
C GLN A 47 2.54 6.64 3.22
N PHE A 48 1.77 7.66 2.85
CA PHE A 48 2.07 8.50 1.68
C PHE A 48 3.41 9.24 1.82
N PHE A 49 3.82 9.58 3.05
CA PHE A 49 5.13 10.17 3.30
C PHE A 49 6.15 9.18 3.88
N MET A 50 5.74 8.20 4.69
CA MET A 50 6.66 7.23 5.29
C MET A 50 7.34 6.36 4.23
N LEU A 51 6.62 5.92 3.20
CA LEU A 51 7.16 5.16 2.09
C LEU A 51 8.29 5.93 1.37
N PRO A 52 8.06 7.12 0.80
CA PRO A 52 9.12 7.85 0.14
C PRO A 52 10.23 8.30 1.09
N MET A 53 9.93 8.63 2.34
CA MET A 53 10.96 8.95 3.34
C MET A 53 11.97 7.81 3.56
N ASN A 54 11.52 6.55 3.45
CA ASN A 54 12.39 5.39 3.62
C ASN A 54 13.09 4.98 2.32
N TYR A 55 12.47 5.19 1.16
CA TYR A 55 12.93 4.59 -0.11
C TYR A 55 13.37 5.60 -1.17
N LEU A 56 13.04 6.88 -1.06
CA LEU A 56 13.49 7.94 -1.97
C LEU A 56 14.67 8.72 -1.36
N ALA A 57 15.80 8.05 -1.15
CA ALA A 57 17.05 8.73 -0.84
C ALA A 57 17.50 9.61 -2.03
N GLU A 58 18.44 10.52 -1.79
CA GLU A 58 18.99 11.42 -2.80
C GLU A 58 19.40 10.68 -4.07
N GLY A 59 19.01 11.21 -5.22
CA GLY A 59 19.27 10.62 -6.54
C GLY A 59 18.36 9.46 -6.95
N ARG A 60 17.48 8.97 -6.04
CA ARG A 60 16.50 7.94 -6.38
C ARG A 60 15.20 8.54 -6.90
N LYS A 61 14.48 7.76 -7.68
CA LYS A 61 13.15 8.13 -8.20
C LYS A 61 12.15 7.01 -8.01
N ALA A 62 10.85 7.34 -7.99
CA ALA A 62 9.77 6.38 -7.99
C ALA A 62 8.75 6.70 -9.09
N SER A 63 7.94 5.71 -9.45
CA SER A 63 6.83 5.87 -10.40
C SER A 63 5.49 5.76 -9.67
N TYR A 64 4.56 6.62 -10.02
CA TYR A 64 3.22 6.65 -9.44
C TYR A 64 2.16 6.48 -10.53
N LEU A 65 1.36 5.42 -10.40
CA LEU A 65 0.22 5.15 -11.29
C LEU A 65 -1.00 5.91 -10.74
N VAL A 66 -1.27 7.07 -11.33
CA VAL A 66 -2.29 8.01 -10.83
C VAL A 66 -3.60 7.74 -11.55
N THR A 67 -4.50 7.08 -10.83
CA THR A 67 -5.83 6.67 -11.34
C THR A 67 -6.98 7.21 -10.50
N GLY A 68 -6.72 8.18 -9.61
CA GLY A 68 -7.73 8.81 -8.78
C GLY A 68 -7.15 9.74 -7.72
N SER A 69 -8.01 10.28 -6.87
CA SER A 69 -7.62 11.28 -5.85
C SER A 69 -6.61 10.76 -4.85
N TRP A 70 -6.73 9.51 -4.39
CA TRP A 70 -5.83 8.96 -3.38
C TRP A 70 -4.43 8.70 -3.92
N SER A 71 -4.31 8.15 -5.14
CA SER A 71 -3.02 8.01 -5.80
C SER A 71 -2.36 9.36 -6.11
N LYS A 72 -3.16 10.40 -6.46
CA LYS A 72 -2.68 11.77 -6.65
C LYS A 72 -2.18 12.38 -5.34
N ALA A 73 -2.88 12.12 -4.21
CA ALA A 73 -2.44 12.55 -2.89
C ALA A 73 -1.13 11.89 -2.46
N ALA A 74 -0.99 10.58 -2.69
CA ALA A 74 0.26 9.86 -2.41
C ALA A 74 1.44 10.41 -3.23
N LEU A 75 1.26 10.66 -4.52
CA LEU A 75 2.27 11.30 -5.37
C LEU A 75 2.68 12.69 -4.85
N LYS A 76 1.70 13.50 -4.44
CA LYS A 76 1.96 14.85 -3.89
C LYS A 76 2.89 14.80 -2.68
N GLU A 77 2.66 13.87 -1.77
CA GLU A 77 3.55 13.70 -0.60
C GLU A 77 4.92 13.17 -1.00
N ALA A 78 5.00 12.21 -1.91
CA ALA A 78 6.27 11.63 -2.36
C ALA A 78 7.21 12.65 -3.02
N ARG A 79 6.66 13.59 -3.77
CA ARG A 79 7.44 14.67 -4.41
C ARG A 79 8.21 15.57 -3.45
N ARG A 80 7.92 15.50 -2.15
CA ARG A 80 8.68 16.21 -1.10
C ARG A 80 9.99 15.52 -0.74
N PHE A 81 10.15 14.25 -1.12
CA PHE A 81 11.30 13.41 -0.75
C PHE A 81 12.21 13.10 -1.92
N GLY A 82 11.70 13.11 -3.15
CA GLY A 82 12.51 12.81 -4.32
C GLY A 82 11.77 12.94 -5.64
N ALA A 83 12.46 12.60 -6.72
CA ALA A 83 11.89 12.63 -8.05
C ALA A 83 10.80 11.56 -8.21
N CYS A 84 9.66 11.95 -8.81
CA CYS A 84 8.55 11.03 -9.05
C CYS A 84 8.04 11.18 -10.47
N ALA A 85 8.08 10.08 -11.23
CA ALA A 85 7.39 9.97 -12.51
C ALA A 85 5.89 9.77 -12.27
N GLU A 86 5.08 10.54 -12.93
CA GLU A 86 3.63 10.43 -12.92
C GLU A 86 3.15 9.76 -14.20
N ILE A 87 2.43 8.64 -14.06
CA ILE A 87 1.75 7.95 -15.16
C ILE A 87 0.26 8.00 -14.83
N SER A 88 -0.50 8.83 -15.55
CA SER A 88 -1.84 9.22 -15.14
C SER A 88 -2.91 8.86 -16.18
N SER A 89 -4.07 8.43 -15.69
CA SER A 89 -5.30 8.28 -16.50
C SER A 89 -6.26 9.46 -16.31
N GLU A 90 -5.79 10.59 -15.80
CA GLU A 90 -6.61 11.80 -15.64
C GLU A 90 -7.13 12.29 -17.00
N ASN A 91 -8.42 12.62 -17.04
CA ASN A 91 -9.03 13.15 -18.25
C ASN A 91 -8.54 14.59 -18.52
N PRO A 92 -8.53 15.05 -19.80
CA PRO A 92 -8.11 16.43 -20.12
C PRO A 92 -8.92 17.52 -19.39
N GLY A 93 -10.20 17.24 -19.07
CA GLY A 93 -11.06 18.13 -18.29
C GLY A 93 -11.00 17.92 -16.78
N GLY A 94 -10.08 17.11 -16.31
CA GLY A 94 -9.95 16.68 -14.89
C GLY A 94 -10.81 15.45 -14.57
N GLY A 95 -10.50 14.83 -13.43
CA GLY A 95 -11.18 13.62 -12.96
C GLY A 95 -10.70 12.33 -13.64
N PHE A 96 -11.21 11.20 -13.14
CA PHE A 96 -10.78 9.87 -13.55
C PHE A 96 -12.01 9.00 -13.83
N THR A 97 -12.03 8.36 -15.00
CA THR A 97 -13.12 7.46 -15.42
C THR A 97 -12.65 6.03 -15.67
N ARG A 98 -11.35 5.79 -15.62
CA ARG A 98 -10.72 4.49 -15.91
C ARG A 98 -9.38 4.32 -15.19
N ILE A 99 -8.87 3.11 -15.17
CA ILE A 99 -7.48 2.82 -14.85
C ILE A 99 -6.59 2.96 -16.09
N LEU A 100 -5.27 2.90 -15.89
CA LEU A 100 -4.28 2.84 -16.96
C LEU A 100 -4.34 1.51 -17.71
N LYS A 101 -4.15 1.54 -19.04
CA LYS A 101 -3.95 0.35 -19.85
C LYS A 101 -2.47 -0.06 -19.80
N THR A 102 -2.19 -1.34 -20.02
CA THR A 102 -0.82 -1.87 -20.05
C THR A 102 0.09 -1.10 -21.03
N SER A 103 -0.45 -0.68 -22.17
CA SER A 103 0.31 0.11 -23.18
C SER A 103 0.64 1.54 -22.74
N GLU A 104 0.02 2.03 -21.68
CA GLU A 104 0.26 3.37 -21.13
C GLU A 104 1.27 3.35 -19.97
N LEU A 105 1.77 2.16 -19.58
CA LEU A 105 2.69 1.97 -18.46
C LEU A 105 4.14 2.18 -18.91
N ASP A 106 4.53 3.43 -19.09
CA ASP A 106 5.92 3.80 -19.34
C ASP A 106 6.68 3.97 -18.00
N ILE A 107 6.98 2.82 -17.38
CA ILE A 107 7.65 2.76 -16.08
C ILE A 107 9.17 2.79 -16.32
N PRO A 108 9.88 3.84 -15.85
CA PRO A 108 11.34 3.87 -15.91
C PRO A 108 11.95 2.69 -15.14
N SER A 109 12.84 1.94 -15.77
CA SER A 109 13.46 0.73 -15.20
C SER A 109 14.35 1.00 -13.97
N ASP A 110 14.79 2.25 -13.79
CA ASP A 110 15.55 2.72 -12.64
C ASP A 110 14.69 3.32 -11.52
N SER A 111 13.36 3.12 -11.59
CA SER A 111 12.47 3.44 -10.47
C SER A 111 12.74 2.53 -9.28
N THR A 112 12.88 3.11 -8.10
CA THR A 112 13.05 2.38 -6.84
C THR A 112 11.82 1.53 -6.52
N TYR A 113 10.64 2.07 -6.82
CA TYR A 113 9.35 1.37 -6.71
C TYR A 113 8.30 1.98 -7.65
N VAL A 114 7.25 1.22 -7.90
CA VAL A 114 6.01 1.69 -8.51
C VAL A 114 4.93 1.72 -7.45
N HIS A 115 4.23 2.84 -7.30
CA HIS A 115 3.11 2.98 -6.39
C HIS A 115 1.78 3.02 -7.12
N LEU A 116 0.78 2.30 -6.61
CA LEU A 116 -0.61 2.41 -7.04
C LEU A 116 -1.58 2.40 -5.86
N THR A 117 -2.78 2.89 -6.07
CA THR A 117 -3.93 2.71 -5.16
C THR A 117 -4.90 1.74 -5.82
N SER A 118 -5.15 0.60 -5.17
CA SER A 118 -5.95 -0.51 -5.73
C SER A 118 -7.38 -0.09 -6.07
N ASN A 119 -7.98 0.77 -5.24
CA ASN A 119 -9.34 1.27 -5.40
C ASN A 119 -9.45 2.73 -4.97
N ASN A 120 -9.57 3.63 -5.92
CA ASN A 120 -9.78 5.07 -5.69
C ASN A 120 -11.26 5.36 -5.54
N THR A 121 -11.76 5.37 -4.32
CA THR A 121 -13.19 5.39 -3.95
C THR A 121 -13.94 6.67 -4.37
N ILE A 122 -13.26 7.80 -4.55
CA ILE A 122 -13.90 9.07 -4.97
C ILE A 122 -14.38 8.99 -6.42
N PHE A 123 -13.57 8.44 -7.31
CA PHE A 123 -13.90 8.29 -8.73
C PHE A 123 -14.37 6.89 -9.11
N GLY A 124 -14.28 5.92 -8.20
CA GLY A 124 -14.68 4.54 -8.44
C GLY A 124 -13.75 3.76 -9.37
N THR A 125 -12.53 4.21 -9.56
CA THR A 125 -11.52 3.50 -10.36
C THR A 125 -10.84 2.41 -9.54
N GLN A 126 -10.89 1.17 -10.03
CA GLN A 126 -10.33 0.01 -9.32
C GLN A 126 -9.52 -0.88 -10.26
N TRP A 127 -8.34 -1.29 -9.80
CA TRP A 127 -7.52 -2.28 -10.50
C TRP A 127 -8.11 -3.68 -10.32
N LYS A 128 -8.54 -4.30 -11.42
CA LYS A 128 -9.04 -5.69 -11.43
C LYS A 128 -7.92 -6.68 -11.68
N THR A 129 -6.93 -6.28 -12.46
CA THR A 129 -5.68 -6.98 -12.74
C THR A 129 -4.53 -6.07 -12.36
N TRP A 130 -3.43 -6.64 -11.92
CA TRP A 130 -2.26 -5.89 -11.49
C TRP A 130 -1.34 -5.57 -12.66
N PRO A 131 -0.69 -4.40 -12.68
CA PRO A 131 0.21 -4.04 -13.77
C PRO A 131 1.51 -4.84 -13.71
N ASP A 132 2.05 -5.21 -14.85
CA ASP A 132 3.42 -5.69 -14.96
C ASP A 132 4.37 -4.50 -14.80
N THR A 133 5.13 -4.48 -13.71
CA THR A 133 6.12 -3.44 -13.40
C THR A 133 7.50 -3.75 -13.95
N ARG A 134 7.65 -4.83 -14.72
CA ARG A 134 8.93 -5.27 -15.33
C ARG A 134 10.04 -5.47 -14.28
N GLY A 135 9.66 -6.01 -13.11
CA GLY A 135 10.59 -6.29 -12.03
C GLY A 135 10.86 -5.13 -11.08
N VAL A 136 10.32 -3.93 -11.33
CA VAL A 136 10.36 -2.83 -10.36
C VAL A 136 9.43 -3.16 -9.18
N PRO A 137 9.87 -3.00 -7.91
CA PRO A 137 9.05 -3.30 -6.74
C PRO A 137 7.69 -2.61 -6.77
N LEU A 138 6.59 -3.38 -6.65
CA LEU A 138 5.23 -2.84 -6.63
C LEU A 138 4.77 -2.57 -5.20
N VAL A 139 4.36 -1.34 -4.95
CA VAL A 139 3.79 -0.88 -3.68
C VAL A 139 2.32 -0.50 -3.87
N CYS A 140 1.46 -0.95 -2.98
CA CYS A 140 0.02 -0.77 -3.13
C CYS A 140 -0.65 -0.21 -1.86
N ASP A 141 -1.42 0.87 -2.05
CA ASP A 141 -2.47 1.28 -1.10
C ASP A 141 -3.73 0.44 -1.35
N MET A 142 -4.02 -0.48 -0.43
CA MET A 142 -5.23 -1.31 -0.45
C MET A 142 -6.26 -0.89 0.62
N SER A 143 -6.21 0.32 1.14
CA SER A 143 -7.03 0.73 2.29
C SER A 143 -8.52 0.45 2.12
N SER A 144 -9.07 0.59 0.91
CA SER A 144 -10.52 0.46 0.70
C SER A 144 -10.99 -0.93 0.35
N ASP A 145 -10.10 -1.81 -0.14
CA ASP A 145 -10.51 -3.10 -0.69
C ASP A 145 -9.61 -4.29 -0.31
N ILE A 146 -8.67 -4.10 0.64
CA ILE A 146 -7.86 -5.22 1.15
C ILE A 146 -8.78 -6.34 1.67
N PHE A 147 -8.47 -7.58 1.32
CA PHE A 147 -9.26 -8.79 1.67
C PHE A 147 -10.71 -8.81 1.15
N SER A 148 -11.13 -7.88 0.30
CA SER A 148 -12.44 -7.97 -0.39
C SER A 148 -12.47 -9.08 -1.44
N ARG A 149 -11.30 -9.49 -1.90
CA ARG A 149 -11.07 -10.57 -2.86
C ARG A 149 -9.66 -11.13 -2.69
N PRO A 150 -9.38 -12.35 -3.14
CA PRO A 150 -8.02 -12.87 -3.25
C PRO A 150 -7.16 -11.98 -4.16
N PHE A 151 -5.89 -11.85 -3.82
CA PHE A 151 -4.89 -11.15 -4.63
C PHE A 151 -3.55 -11.91 -4.58
N PRO A 152 -2.76 -11.87 -5.67
CA PRO A 152 -1.48 -12.56 -5.74
C PRO A 152 -0.44 -11.76 -4.94
N ALA A 153 -0.28 -12.10 -3.68
CA ALA A 153 0.60 -11.38 -2.77
C ALA A 153 2.04 -11.27 -3.30
N GLY A 154 2.51 -12.27 -4.03
CA GLY A 154 3.86 -12.30 -4.62
C GLY A 154 4.12 -11.22 -5.67
N ASP A 155 3.09 -10.60 -6.25
CA ASP A 155 3.24 -9.52 -7.21
C ASP A 155 3.61 -8.18 -6.53
N PHE A 156 3.49 -8.10 -5.21
CA PHE A 156 3.78 -6.90 -4.44
C PHE A 156 5.08 -7.02 -3.66
N SER A 157 5.67 -5.89 -3.34
CA SER A 157 6.81 -5.78 -2.42
C SER A 157 6.40 -5.15 -1.10
N LEU A 158 5.40 -4.25 -1.13
CA LEU A 158 4.81 -3.66 0.04
C LEU A 158 3.31 -3.37 -0.20
N ILE A 159 2.49 -3.71 0.77
CA ILE A 159 1.07 -3.35 0.81
C ILE A 159 0.81 -2.59 2.09
N TYR A 160 0.04 -1.51 2.03
CA TYR A 160 -0.48 -0.86 3.23
C TYR A 160 -1.98 -0.62 3.13
N ALA A 161 -2.63 -0.54 4.29
CA ALA A 161 -4.06 -0.32 4.38
C ALA A 161 -4.46 0.34 5.71
N GLY A 162 -5.21 1.43 5.63
CA GLY A 162 -5.95 1.94 6.79
C GLY A 162 -7.10 1.00 7.13
N ALA A 163 -7.23 0.63 8.41
CA ALA A 163 -8.18 -0.42 8.83
C ALA A 163 -9.65 -0.03 8.67
N GLN A 164 -9.99 1.24 8.82
CA GLN A 164 -11.34 1.78 9.00
C GLN A 164 -12.32 1.56 7.83
N LYS A 165 -11.90 0.99 6.73
CA LYS A 165 -12.77 0.71 5.57
C LYS A 165 -13.21 -0.75 5.55
N ASN A 166 -12.44 -1.61 4.92
CA ASN A 166 -12.85 -3.01 4.72
C ASN A 166 -12.33 -3.97 5.79
N MET A 167 -11.35 -3.58 6.61
CA MET A 167 -10.59 -4.53 7.43
C MET A 167 -11.04 -4.57 8.90
N ALA A 168 -11.14 -3.40 9.57
CA ALA A 168 -11.33 -3.30 11.02
C ALA A 168 -11.82 -1.90 11.44
N PRO A 169 -12.08 -1.65 12.74
CA PRO A 169 -12.29 -0.31 13.27
C PRO A 169 -11.12 0.63 13.00
N ALA A 170 -11.38 1.94 13.08
CA ALA A 170 -10.37 2.98 12.93
C ALA A 170 -9.28 2.89 14.03
N GLY A 171 -8.08 3.40 13.72
CA GLY A 171 -6.96 3.50 14.66
C GLY A 171 -5.75 2.65 14.30
N LEU A 172 -5.89 1.74 13.34
CA LEU A 172 -4.82 0.85 12.90
C LEU A 172 -4.48 1.09 11.42
N THR A 173 -3.20 1.03 11.12
CA THR A 173 -2.68 0.92 9.75
C THR A 173 -1.90 -0.38 9.63
N LEU A 174 -2.33 -1.23 8.71
CA LEU A 174 -1.61 -2.45 8.36
C LEU A 174 -0.53 -2.11 7.34
N VAL A 175 0.69 -2.60 7.55
CA VAL A 175 1.74 -2.63 6.53
C VAL A 175 2.27 -4.06 6.43
N ILE A 176 2.25 -4.59 5.22
CA ILE A 176 2.79 -5.90 4.87
C ILE A 176 3.94 -5.66 3.91
N ILE A 177 5.13 -6.08 4.28
CA ILE A 177 6.36 -5.77 3.55
C ILE A 177 7.23 -7.00 3.39
N ARG A 178 7.79 -7.20 2.22
CA ARG A 178 8.83 -8.21 1.98
C ARG A 178 10.11 -7.85 2.73
N ARG A 179 10.81 -8.86 3.22
CA ARG A 179 12.04 -8.68 4.02
C ARG A 179 13.23 -8.18 3.21
N ASP A 180 13.18 -8.33 1.90
CA ASP A 180 14.25 -7.99 0.95
C ASP A 180 14.05 -6.64 0.26
N LEU A 181 13.00 -5.90 0.61
CA LEU A 181 12.71 -4.57 0.07
C LEU A 181 13.55 -3.46 0.70
#